data_107c02238b08981bb5056ec6379f3d42
#
_entry.id   107c02238b08981bb5056ec6379f3d42
#
_cell.length_a   1.000
_cell.length_b   1.000
_cell.length_c   1.000
_cell.angle_alpha   90.00
_cell.angle_beta   90.00
_cell.angle_gamma   90.00
#
_symmetry.space_group_name_H-M   'P 1'
#
loop_
_entity.id
_entity.type
_entity.pdbx_description
1 polymer ?
#
loop_
_entity_poly.entity_id
_entity_poly.type
_entity_poly.pdbx_seq_one_letter_code
_entity_poly.pdbx_strand_id
1 'polypeptide(L)'
;MNRISGWGARLGALWNENRGGPWGPSGGGGGSGDGGGPKSPWGQPPRRRRPGGGATGNVTSLDEFLKKSRDRFGGRFPTGGDGRPYWLYGLAVFALLWLIFTSFHRIGPQERGVVTLFGAYSRTLGPGIGFTLPSPVESVEKLDIQAVRTADIGSTDRASENLILTGDQNIIDLAYSVRWNIRDPQLYLFQIANPDDTIREVAESAMRQAVAGVSLDEAIGAGRSEIEQRVQLLMQQLLDRYGAGVRVLGVAVKQSDPPAAVNEAFKEVSAAQQQAQTYMNDARAYALQLTARAQGEAAAFDKVYAQYRLSPEVTRRRM
;
A
#
# COMPACT_ATOMS: atom_id res chain seq x y z
N MET A 1 -12.51 -5.19 -45.05
CA MET A 1 -12.66 -6.63 -45.35
C MET A 1 -12.10 -7.42 -44.17
N ASN A 2 -13.02 -7.99 -43.36
CA ASN A 2 -13.01 -9.29 -42.68
C ASN A 2 -11.81 -9.65 -41.80
N ARG A 3 -11.92 -10.00 -40.54
CA ARG A 3 -12.94 -10.73 -39.76
C ARG A 3 -12.62 -10.55 -38.26
N ILE A 4 -13.60 -10.14 -37.49
CA ILE A 4 -13.67 -10.31 -36.04
C ILE A 4 -14.47 -11.59 -35.81
N SER A 5 -13.93 -12.57 -35.13
CA SER A 5 -14.65 -13.66 -34.47
C SER A 5 -13.69 -14.26 -33.44
N GLY A 6 -14.02 -14.13 -32.17
CA GLY A 6 -14.70 -15.12 -31.37
C GLY A 6 -13.83 -15.49 -30.21
N TRP A 7 -13.90 -14.75 -29.09
CA TRP A 7 -13.42 -15.20 -27.76
C TRP A 7 -14.51 -14.94 -26.73
N GLY A 8 -15.48 -15.82 -26.73
CA GLY A 8 -16.58 -15.76 -25.80
C GLY A 8 -17.24 -17.10 -25.59
N ALA A 9 -16.51 -18.13 -25.17
CA ALA A 9 -17.12 -19.38 -24.72
C ALA A 9 -16.08 -20.32 -24.08
N ARG A 10 -15.65 -20.06 -22.84
CA ARG A 10 -15.04 -21.07 -21.96
C ARG A 10 -14.85 -20.54 -20.53
N LEU A 11 -15.93 -20.18 -19.84
CA LEU A 11 -15.93 -20.02 -18.38
C LEU A 11 -17.27 -20.50 -17.79
N GLY A 12 -17.64 -21.77 -18.07
CA GLY A 12 -18.87 -22.35 -17.56
C GLY A 12 -18.76 -23.83 -17.25
N ALA A 13 -17.63 -24.34 -16.76
CA ALA A 13 -17.50 -25.77 -16.48
C ALA A 13 -16.46 -26.05 -15.38
N LEU A 14 -16.62 -25.49 -14.18
CA LEU A 14 -15.77 -25.88 -13.02
C LEU A 14 -16.49 -25.83 -11.67
N TRP A 15 -17.81 -26.06 -11.64
CA TRP A 15 -18.50 -26.23 -10.34
C TRP A 15 -19.59 -27.28 -10.47
N ASN A 16 -19.22 -28.56 -10.56
CA ASN A 16 -20.08 -29.65 -10.15
C ASN A 16 -19.24 -30.92 -9.97
N GLU A 17 -18.59 -31.08 -8.84
CA GLU A 17 -18.15 -32.38 -8.32
C GLU A 17 -18.79 -32.62 -6.95
N ASN A 18 -19.92 -33.30 -7.01
CA ASN A 18 -20.60 -33.87 -5.88
C ASN A 18 -19.88 -35.17 -5.49
N ARG A 19 -18.97 -35.10 -4.51
CA ARG A 19 -18.38 -36.33 -3.90
C ARG A 19 -19.22 -36.70 -2.70
N GLY A 20 -20.02 -37.73 -2.86
CA GLY A 20 -20.71 -38.42 -1.79
C GLY A 20 -19.74 -38.97 -0.74
N GLY A 21 -19.98 -38.68 0.51
CA GLY A 21 -19.28 -39.22 1.68
C GLY A 21 -19.68 -40.70 1.94
N PRO A 22 -18.93 -41.46 2.77
CA PRO A 22 -19.02 -42.90 2.92
C PRO A 22 -20.21 -43.43 3.75
N TRP A 23 -21.24 -42.64 4.01
CA TRP A 23 -22.41 -43.02 4.83
C TRP A 23 -23.75 -42.74 4.13
N GLY A 24 -23.87 -42.98 2.83
CA GLY A 24 -25.13 -42.91 2.11
C GLY A 24 -25.77 -44.31 1.97
N PRO A 25 -27.10 -44.46 2.20
CA PRO A 25 -27.77 -45.74 2.07
C PRO A 25 -27.93 -46.15 0.63
N SER A 26 -27.57 -47.38 0.33
CA SER A 26 -27.70 -48.03 -0.96
C SER A 26 -29.18 -48.28 -1.29
N GLY A 27 -29.65 -47.66 -2.39
CA GLY A 27 -30.93 -47.98 -3.00
C GLY A 27 -30.74 -49.10 -4.02
N GLY A 28 -31.30 -50.22 -3.79
CA GLY A 28 -31.39 -51.34 -4.75
C GLY A 28 -32.79 -51.46 -5.34
N GLY A 29 -32.82 -51.65 -6.61
CA GLY A 29 -33.94 -51.65 -7.52
C GLY A 29 -34.85 -52.84 -7.49
N GLY A 30 -35.85 -52.75 -8.33
CA GLY A 30 -37.08 -53.47 -8.48
C GLY A 30 -37.03 -54.98 -8.69
N GLY A 31 -38.16 -55.57 -8.52
CA GLY A 31 -38.48 -56.96 -8.82
C GLY A 31 -39.85 -57.37 -8.31
N SER A 32 -40.78 -57.47 -9.20
CA SER A 32 -42.07 -58.11 -9.01
C SER A 32 -41.90 -59.59 -8.65
N GLY A 33 -42.65 -60.11 -7.68
CA GLY A 33 -42.67 -61.51 -7.34
C GLY A 33 -43.74 -61.80 -6.26
N ASP A 34 -44.82 -62.40 -6.73
CA ASP A 34 -45.94 -62.96 -6.01
C ASP A 34 -45.47 -64.12 -5.08
N GLY A 35 -46.05 -64.25 -3.89
CA GLY A 35 -45.78 -65.41 -3.03
C GLY A 35 -46.17 -65.20 -1.58
N GLY A 36 -47.23 -65.87 -1.20
CA GLY A 36 -47.82 -65.85 0.14
C GLY A 36 -46.95 -66.34 1.29
N GLY A 37 -47.07 -65.76 2.43
CA GLY A 37 -46.50 -66.17 3.68
C GLY A 37 -47.36 -65.75 4.90
N PRO A 38 -47.28 -66.44 6.01
CA PRO A 38 -48.37 -66.63 6.96
C PRO A 38 -48.61 -65.42 7.91
N LYS A 39 -49.87 -65.29 8.27
CA LYS A 39 -50.47 -64.25 9.12
C LYS A 39 -49.91 -64.26 10.56
N SER A 40 -49.47 -63.16 11.05
CA SER A 40 -49.12 -62.91 12.46
C SER A 40 -50.36 -62.76 13.35
N PRO A 41 -50.38 -63.27 14.58
CA PRO A 41 -51.60 -63.40 15.38
C PRO A 41 -51.85 -62.24 16.38
N TRP A 42 -51.36 -61.07 16.18
CA TRP A 42 -51.65 -59.94 17.14
C TRP A 42 -52.46 -58.85 16.45
N GLY A 43 -53.77 -58.84 16.90
CA GLY A 43 -54.86 -58.08 16.31
C GLY A 43 -54.69 -56.56 16.38
N GLN A 44 -55.21 -55.91 15.35
CA GLN A 44 -55.44 -54.49 15.27
C GLN A 44 -56.74 -54.08 15.93
N PRO A 45 -56.82 -52.99 16.71
CA PRO A 45 -58.08 -52.40 17.16
C PRO A 45 -58.79 -51.61 16.06
N PRO A 46 -60.12 -51.44 16.11
CA PRO A 46 -60.91 -50.97 14.97
C PRO A 46 -60.78 -49.47 14.69
N ARG A 47 -60.69 -49.14 13.40
CA ARG A 47 -60.66 -47.78 12.86
C ARG A 47 -62.02 -47.10 13.03
N ARG A 48 -62.02 -45.97 13.73
CA ARG A 48 -63.13 -45.01 13.65
C ARG A 48 -63.01 -44.17 12.43
N ARG A 49 -63.99 -44.19 11.56
CA ARG A 49 -64.17 -43.34 10.40
C ARG A 49 -64.30 -41.87 10.79
N ARG A 50 -63.50 -41.00 10.18
CA ARG A 50 -63.74 -39.54 10.09
C ARG A 50 -63.96 -39.17 8.62
N PRO A 51 -64.90 -38.27 8.33
CA PRO A 51 -65.22 -37.87 6.97
C PRO A 51 -64.15 -36.93 6.37
N GLY A 52 -64.06 -36.95 5.05
CA GLY A 52 -63.01 -36.38 4.26
C GLY A 52 -62.97 -34.85 4.21
N GLY A 53 -61.82 -34.38 3.91
CA GLY A 53 -61.50 -33.00 3.53
C GLY A 53 -60.10 -32.98 2.92
N GLY A 54 -60.06 -32.71 1.70
CA GLY A 54 -59.10 -32.33 0.70
C GLY A 54 -57.63 -32.23 1.03
N ALA A 55 -56.86 -32.95 0.24
CA ALA A 55 -55.41 -32.76 0.09
C ALA A 55 -55.12 -31.44 -0.62
N THR A 56 -54.22 -30.66 -0.04
CA THR A 56 -53.32 -29.81 -0.82
C THR A 56 -52.05 -29.46 -0.01
N GLY A 57 -50.94 -29.87 -0.54
CA GLY A 57 -49.67 -29.19 -0.67
C GLY A 57 -49.00 -28.58 0.57
N ASN A 58 -47.94 -29.23 0.98
CA ASN A 58 -46.89 -28.75 1.86
C ASN A 58 -46.28 -27.43 1.36
N VAL A 59 -46.79 -26.29 1.85
CA VAL A 59 -46.10 -25.01 1.88
C VAL A 59 -46.43 -24.32 3.21
N THR A 60 -45.95 -24.88 4.28
CA THR A 60 -46.39 -24.43 5.59
C THR A 60 -45.22 -24.35 6.54
N SER A 61 -44.40 -23.35 6.39
CA SER A 61 -43.57 -22.94 7.53
C SER A 61 -43.47 -21.42 7.70
N LEU A 62 -43.56 -20.67 6.61
CA LEU A 62 -43.48 -19.20 6.69
C LEU A 62 -44.83 -18.55 7.04
N ASP A 63 -45.92 -19.02 6.44
CA ASP A 63 -47.27 -18.45 6.75
C ASP A 63 -47.76 -18.83 8.14
N GLU A 64 -47.49 -20.04 8.63
CA GLU A 64 -47.80 -20.42 10.02
C GLU A 64 -46.91 -19.70 11.03
N PHE A 65 -45.66 -19.49 10.69
CA PHE A 65 -44.73 -18.72 11.51
C PHE A 65 -45.11 -17.23 11.53
N LEU A 66 -45.50 -16.66 10.43
CA LEU A 66 -46.02 -15.29 10.31
C LEU A 66 -47.37 -15.14 11.04
N LYS A 67 -48.25 -16.12 10.94
CA LYS A 67 -49.54 -16.13 11.65
C LYS A 67 -49.36 -16.28 13.16
N LYS A 68 -48.43 -17.17 13.57
CA LYS A 68 -48.13 -17.40 15.00
C LYS A 68 -47.37 -16.24 15.63
N SER A 69 -46.52 -15.54 14.83
CA SER A 69 -45.87 -14.29 15.24
C SER A 69 -46.88 -13.14 15.34
N ARG A 70 -47.81 -13.07 14.39
CA ARG A 70 -48.86 -12.06 14.37
C ARG A 70 -49.87 -12.25 15.54
N ASP A 71 -50.22 -13.49 15.91
CA ASP A 71 -51.08 -13.79 17.07
C ASP A 71 -50.34 -13.58 18.40
N ARG A 72 -49.03 -13.77 18.43
CA ARG A 72 -48.21 -13.55 19.62
C ARG A 72 -47.84 -12.08 19.86
N PHE A 73 -47.69 -11.30 18.81
CA PHE A 73 -47.45 -9.85 18.87
C PHE A 73 -48.71 -9.01 18.73
N GLY A 74 -49.76 -9.52 18.07
CA GLY A 74 -51.02 -8.80 17.85
C GLY A 74 -51.98 -8.79 19.04
N GLY A 75 -51.77 -9.68 20.03
CA GLY A 75 -52.71 -9.84 21.17
C GLY A 75 -52.34 -9.08 22.45
N ARG A 76 -51.23 -8.32 22.46
CA ARG A 76 -50.76 -7.68 23.70
C ARG A 76 -50.57 -6.17 23.64
N PHE A 77 -51.03 -5.55 22.54
CA PHE A 77 -51.16 -4.10 22.52
C PHE A 77 -52.52 -3.73 23.04
N PRO A 78 -52.62 -3.10 24.22
CA PRO A 78 -53.90 -2.64 24.74
C PRO A 78 -54.48 -1.62 23.77
N THR A 79 -55.51 -2.02 23.02
CA THR A 79 -56.41 -1.12 22.31
C THR A 79 -57.23 -0.38 23.37
N GLY A 80 -56.56 0.54 24.06
CA GLY A 80 -57.28 1.54 24.86
C GLY A 80 -58.04 2.46 23.89
N GLY A 81 -59.30 2.66 24.20
CA GLY A 81 -60.33 3.32 23.41
C GLY A 81 -60.13 4.80 23.03
N ASP A 82 -58.93 5.26 22.80
CA ASP A 82 -58.60 6.53 22.15
C ASP A 82 -57.74 6.21 20.92
N GLY A 83 -58.23 6.43 19.73
CA GLY A 83 -57.70 6.05 18.43
C GLY A 83 -56.27 6.52 18.09
N ARG A 84 -55.37 6.47 19.03
CA ARG A 84 -53.96 6.76 18.89
C ARG A 84 -53.19 5.50 18.52
N PRO A 85 -52.60 5.41 17.34
CA PRO A 85 -51.91 4.23 16.88
C PRO A 85 -50.59 4.06 17.65
N TYR A 86 -50.57 3.22 18.70
CA TYR A 86 -49.34 2.95 19.51
C TYR A 86 -48.16 2.42 18.69
N TRP A 87 -48.45 1.85 17.52
CA TRP A 87 -47.41 1.46 16.57
C TRP A 87 -46.59 2.65 16.05
N LEU A 88 -47.18 3.86 15.94
CA LEU A 88 -46.47 5.09 15.61
C LEU A 88 -45.46 5.50 16.70
N TYR A 89 -45.80 5.27 17.99
CA TYR A 89 -44.83 5.49 19.06
C TYR A 89 -43.69 4.49 19.02
N GLY A 90 -43.96 3.21 18.68
CA GLY A 90 -42.95 2.20 18.46
C GLY A 90 -42.02 2.57 17.30
N LEU A 91 -42.56 3.05 16.19
CA LEU A 91 -41.81 3.52 15.02
C LEU A 91 -41.02 4.78 15.35
N ALA A 92 -41.60 5.73 16.10
CA ALA A 92 -40.92 6.95 16.55
C ALA A 92 -39.73 6.64 17.48
N VAL A 93 -39.89 5.72 18.42
CA VAL A 93 -38.78 5.25 19.32
C VAL A 93 -37.71 4.55 18.51
N PHE A 94 -38.07 3.69 17.56
CA PHE A 94 -37.14 3.02 16.67
C PHE A 94 -36.37 4.03 15.82
N ALA A 95 -37.05 5.00 15.21
CA ALA A 95 -36.46 6.07 14.44
C ALA A 95 -35.49 6.93 15.29
N LEU A 96 -35.87 7.24 16.52
CA LEU A 96 -35.07 8.00 17.45
C LEU A 96 -33.80 7.23 17.88
N LEU A 97 -33.93 5.94 18.18
CA LEU A 97 -32.79 5.07 18.46
C LEU A 97 -31.86 4.94 17.23
N TRP A 98 -32.41 4.76 16.04
CA TRP A 98 -31.67 4.75 14.79
C TRP A 98 -30.89 6.05 14.59
N LEU A 99 -31.52 7.18 14.82
CA LEU A 99 -30.98 8.51 14.71
C LEU A 99 -29.81 8.73 15.68
N ILE A 100 -29.96 8.32 16.94
CA ILE A 100 -28.91 8.39 17.96
C ILE A 100 -27.73 7.48 17.56
N PHE A 101 -28.00 6.25 17.10
CA PHE A 101 -26.96 5.28 16.81
C PHE A 101 -26.14 5.65 15.57
N THR A 102 -26.77 6.27 14.56
CA THR A 102 -26.08 6.76 13.35
C THR A 102 -25.39 8.11 13.53
N SER A 103 -25.78 8.89 14.55
CA SER A 103 -25.18 10.21 14.83
C SER A 103 -23.90 10.14 15.65
N PHE A 104 -23.57 8.98 16.20
CA PHE A 104 -22.46 8.83 17.13
C PHE A 104 -21.25 8.19 16.45
N HIS A 105 -20.18 8.95 16.27
CA HIS A 105 -18.93 8.48 15.64
C HIS A 105 -17.77 8.56 16.64
N ARG A 106 -17.09 7.42 16.84
CA ARG A 106 -15.83 7.36 17.57
C ARG A 106 -14.68 7.52 16.59
N ILE A 107 -13.85 8.55 16.80
CA ILE A 107 -12.67 8.87 16.00
C ILE A 107 -11.44 8.54 16.84
N GLY A 108 -10.53 7.75 16.30
CA GLY A 108 -9.29 7.36 16.95
C GLY A 108 -8.33 8.55 17.16
N PRO A 109 -7.32 8.40 18.05
CA PRO A 109 -6.37 9.48 18.35
C PRO A 109 -5.49 9.87 17.15
N GLN A 110 -5.29 8.95 16.21
CA GLN A 110 -4.49 9.16 14.99
C GLN A 110 -5.35 9.50 13.77
N GLU A 111 -6.68 9.43 13.92
CA GLU A 111 -7.64 9.65 12.85
C GLU A 111 -8.24 11.05 12.93
N ARG A 112 -8.68 11.54 11.78
CA ARG A 112 -9.63 12.65 11.68
C ARG A 112 -10.82 12.25 10.85
N GLY A 113 -12.00 12.68 11.29
CA GLY A 113 -13.24 12.48 10.56
C GLY A 113 -13.54 13.69 9.69
N VAL A 114 -13.63 13.50 8.40
CA VAL A 114 -14.11 14.53 7.47
C VAL A 114 -15.60 14.37 7.29
N VAL A 115 -16.36 15.38 7.68
CA VAL A 115 -17.82 15.40 7.59
C VAL A 115 -18.25 16.09 6.31
N THR A 116 -19.04 15.38 5.53
CA THR A 116 -19.66 15.91 4.31
C THR A 116 -21.15 16.05 4.50
N LEU A 117 -21.71 17.18 4.08
CA LEU A 117 -23.13 17.42 4.02
C LEU A 117 -23.60 17.29 2.57
N PHE A 118 -24.40 16.26 2.25
CA PHE A 118 -24.83 15.93 0.89
C PHE A 118 -23.67 15.87 -0.13
N GLY A 119 -22.48 15.42 0.31
CA GLY A 119 -21.28 15.33 -0.53
C GLY A 119 -20.40 16.58 -0.54
N ALA A 120 -20.85 17.72 0.00
CA ALA A 120 -20.02 18.89 0.17
C ALA A 120 -19.30 18.88 1.52
N TYR A 121 -18.04 19.34 1.57
CA TYR A 121 -17.30 19.49 2.81
C TYR A 121 -18.03 20.42 3.79
N SER A 122 -18.20 19.99 5.04
CA SER A 122 -18.80 20.76 6.11
C SER A 122 -17.79 21.14 7.20
N ARG A 123 -17.21 20.13 7.83
CA ARG A 123 -16.25 20.31 8.94
C ARG A 123 -15.35 19.10 9.11
N THR A 124 -14.23 19.29 9.81
CA THR A 124 -13.34 18.18 10.23
C THR A 124 -13.49 17.96 11.72
N LEU A 125 -13.76 16.71 12.11
CA LEU A 125 -13.83 16.27 13.51
C LEU A 125 -12.43 15.85 13.99
N GLY A 126 -12.08 16.33 15.18
CA GLY A 126 -10.88 15.90 15.89
C GLY A 126 -11.03 14.51 16.53
N PRO A 127 -9.94 13.99 17.11
CA PRO A 127 -9.98 12.71 17.84
C PRO A 127 -10.93 12.82 19.04
N GLY A 128 -11.68 11.74 19.28
CA GLY A 128 -12.67 11.64 20.36
C GLY A 128 -14.04 11.21 19.88
N ILE A 129 -15.07 11.73 20.53
CA ILE A 129 -16.47 11.44 20.22
C ILE A 129 -17.02 12.59 19.39
N GLY A 130 -17.39 12.29 18.14
CA GLY A 130 -18.03 13.22 17.22
C GLY A 130 -19.54 13.01 17.12
N PHE A 131 -20.29 14.10 17.11
CA PHE A 131 -21.72 14.09 16.80
C PHE A 131 -21.94 14.64 15.40
N THR A 132 -22.72 13.89 14.61
CA THR A 132 -23.08 14.26 13.23
C THR A 132 -24.57 14.07 13.03
N LEU A 133 -25.10 14.70 11.98
CA LEU A 133 -26.46 14.42 11.55
C LEU A 133 -26.57 12.99 11.00
N PRO A 134 -27.73 12.34 11.14
CA PRO A 134 -27.88 10.95 10.67
C PRO A 134 -27.69 10.83 9.17
N SER A 135 -27.08 9.72 8.75
CA SER A 135 -27.03 9.37 7.33
C SER A 135 -28.47 9.27 6.75
N PRO A 136 -28.74 9.84 5.55
CA PRO A 136 -27.79 10.25 4.52
C PRO A 136 -27.42 11.74 4.52
N VAL A 137 -27.85 12.53 5.50
CA VAL A 137 -27.63 14.00 5.52
C VAL A 137 -26.16 14.35 5.70
N GLU A 138 -25.51 13.78 6.72
CA GLU A 138 -24.07 13.88 6.90
C GLU A 138 -23.42 12.51 6.72
N SER A 139 -22.28 12.47 6.05
CA SER A 139 -21.40 11.31 5.94
C SER A 139 -20.05 11.63 6.57
N VAL A 140 -19.48 10.66 7.28
CA VAL A 140 -18.18 10.82 7.94
C VAL A 140 -17.18 9.84 7.34
N GLU A 141 -16.14 10.39 6.75
CA GLU A 141 -14.99 9.62 6.28
C GLU A 141 -13.84 9.75 7.27
N LYS A 142 -13.34 8.61 7.77
CA LYS A 142 -12.24 8.59 8.74
C LYS A 142 -10.93 8.38 8.00
N LEU A 143 -10.01 9.31 8.18
CA LEU A 143 -8.66 9.24 7.61
C LEU A 143 -7.63 9.17 8.73
N ASP A 144 -6.72 8.21 8.60
CA ASP A 144 -5.52 8.18 9.42
C ASP A 144 -4.50 9.19 8.88
N ILE A 145 -4.25 10.25 9.66
CA ILE A 145 -3.35 11.35 9.31
C ILE A 145 -1.91 11.10 9.77
N GLN A 146 -1.71 10.21 10.74
CA GLN A 146 -0.38 9.91 11.27
C GLN A 146 0.27 8.72 10.58
N ALA A 147 -0.51 7.91 9.89
CA ALA A 147 0.01 6.77 9.13
C ALA A 147 1.03 7.25 8.08
N VAL A 148 2.23 6.69 8.17
CA VAL A 148 3.26 6.88 7.15
C VAL A 148 2.95 5.96 5.98
N ARG A 149 2.65 6.56 4.84
CA ARG A 149 2.42 5.85 3.59
C ARG A 149 3.70 5.87 2.77
N THR A 150 3.95 4.80 2.04
CA THR A 150 5.12 4.66 1.17
C THR A 150 4.66 4.41 -0.25
N ALA A 151 5.16 5.22 -1.17
CA ALA A 151 5.02 5.01 -2.60
C ALA A 151 6.38 4.55 -3.14
N ASP A 152 6.43 3.33 -3.67
CA ASP A 152 7.60 2.79 -4.34
C ASP A 152 7.52 3.11 -5.82
N ILE A 153 8.59 3.66 -6.38
CA ILE A 153 8.71 4.10 -7.77
C ILE A 153 9.96 3.48 -8.37
N GLY A 154 9.79 2.93 -9.55
CA GLY A 154 10.80 2.06 -10.14
C GLY A 154 10.75 0.65 -9.54
N SER A 155 11.25 -0.31 -10.28
CA SER A 155 11.31 -1.70 -9.85
C SER A 155 12.78 -2.09 -9.70
N THR A 156 13.07 -2.87 -8.67
CA THR A 156 14.34 -3.59 -8.55
C THR A 156 14.41 -4.78 -9.51
N ASP A 157 13.29 -5.09 -10.17
CA ASP A 157 13.23 -6.17 -11.16
C ASP A 157 13.61 -5.64 -12.56
N ARG A 158 14.48 -6.37 -13.22
CA ARG A 158 14.99 -6.05 -14.56
C ARG A 158 13.91 -5.90 -15.65
N ALA A 159 12.67 -6.20 -15.35
CA ALA A 159 11.56 -6.16 -16.31
C ALA A 159 10.92 -4.77 -16.46
N SER A 160 11.16 -3.83 -15.52
CA SER A 160 10.62 -2.47 -15.57
C SER A 160 11.68 -1.47 -15.13
N GLU A 161 12.63 -1.19 -16.02
CA GLU A 161 13.67 -0.18 -15.81
C GLU A 161 13.05 1.21 -15.78
N ASN A 162 13.39 2.01 -14.77
CA ASN A 162 13.01 3.41 -14.67
C ASN A 162 14.18 4.30 -15.09
N LEU A 163 14.34 4.46 -16.40
CA LEU A 163 15.47 5.15 -17.01
C LEU A 163 15.31 6.67 -16.93
N ILE A 164 16.27 7.34 -16.33
CA ILE A 164 16.34 8.80 -16.22
C ILE A 164 17.64 9.30 -16.79
N LEU A 165 17.60 10.45 -17.47
CA LEU A 165 18.77 11.11 -18.04
C LEU A 165 19.40 12.03 -16.98
N THR A 166 20.71 11.90 -16.78
CA THR A 166 21.53 12.76 -15.92
C THR A 166 21.98 14.03 -16.64
N GLY A 167 22.54 14.99 -15.90
CA GLY A 167 23.02 16.26 -16.47
C GLY A 167 24.19 16.12 -17.44
N ASP A 168 24.98 15.09 -17.31
CA ASP A 168 26.11 14.72 -18.20
C ASP A 168 25.69 13.79 -19.36
N GLN A 169 24.38 13.72 -19.66
CA GLN A 169 23.78 12.95 -20.76
C GLN A 169 23.94 11.42 -20.65
N ASN A 170 24.18 10.92 -19.46
CA ASN A 170 24.16 9.49 -19.18
C ASN A 170 22.75 9.02 -18.79
N ILE A 171 22.48 7.73 -18.93
CA ILE A 171 21.22 7.11 -18.53
C ILE A 171 21.46 6.31 -17.26
N ILE A 172 20.58 6.50 -16.28
CA ILE A 172 20.61 5.80 -14.99
C ILE A 172 19.27 5.12 -14.74
N ASP A 173 19.30 3.92 -14.18
CA ASP A 173 18.14 3.21 -13.67
C ASP A 173 17.98 3.50 -12.17
N LEU A 174 16.85 4.08 -11.80
CA LEU A 174 16.58 4.54 -10.44
C LEU A 174 15.34 3.86 -9.86
N ALA A 175 15.52 3.17 -8.74
CA ALA A 175 14.43 2.75 -7.88
C ALA A 175 14.49 3.49 -6.54
N TYR A 176 13.39 4.10 -6.14
CA TYR A 176 13.30 4.90 -4.92
C TYR A 176 11.94 4.79 -4.25
N SER A 177 11.88 5.14 -2.98
CA SER A 177 10.65 5.18 -2.20
C SER A 177 10.42 6.56 -1.62
N VAL A 178 9.17 6.99 -1.67
CA VAL A 178 8.71 8.24 -1.09
C VAL A 178 7.85 7.93 0.12
N ARG A 179 8.19 8.48 1.27
CA ARG A 179 7.41 8.39 2.51
C ARG A 179 6.68 9.70 2.74
N TRP A 180 5.38 9.60 2.98
CA TRP A 180 4.54 10.76 3.15
C TRP A 180 3.38 10.48 4.12
N ASN A 181 2.75 11.53 4.63
CA ASN A 181 1.53 11.45 5.43
C ASN A 181 0.56 12.56 5.04
N ILE A 182 -0.68 12.44 5.52
CA ILE A 182 -1.72 13.44 5.27
C ILE A 182 -1.56 14.57 6.29
N ARG A 183 -1.35 15.81 5.81
CA ARG A 183 -1.32 17.02 6.64
C ARG A 183 -2.70 17.62 6.80
N ASP A 184 -3.43 17.73 5.71
CA ASP A 184 -4.77 18.31 5.67
C ASP A 184 -5.76 17.35 4.97
N PRO A 185 -6.63 16.68 5.76
CA PRO A 185 -7.58 15.72 5.23
C PRO A 185 -8.60 16.33 4.25
N GLN A 186 -8.96 17.60 4.42
CA GLN A 186 -9.89 18.29 3.54
C GLN A 186 -9.31 18.42 2.14
N LEU A 187 -8.09 18.96 2.03
CA LEU A 187 -7.43 19.13 0.75
C LEU A 187 -7.15 17.79 0.08
N TYR A 188 -6.73 16.79 0.86
CA TYR A 188 -6.43 15.45 0.36
C TYR A 188 -7.65 14.78 -0.31
N LEU A 189 -8.86 14.93 0.26
CA LEU A 189 -10.07 14.28 -0.25
C LEU A 189 -10.76 15.05 -1.39
N PHE A 190 -10.69 16.39 -1.37
CA PHE A 190 -11.54 17.20 -2.26
C PHE A 190 -10.78 17.98 -3.34
N GLN A 191 -9.46 18.16 -3.18
CA GLN A 191 -8.68 18.94 -4.13
C GLN A 191 -8.21 18.12 -5.32
N ILE A 192 -7.88 16.84 -5.12
CA ILE A 192 -7.29 15.96 -6.12
C ILE A 192 -8.12 14.68 -6.21
N ALA A 193 -8.46 14.27 -7.42
CA ALA A 193 -9.27 13.07 -7.65
C ALA A 193 -8.53 11.78 -7.25
N ASN A 194 -7.23 11.65 -7.60
CA ASN A 194 -6.40 10.50 -7.31
C ASN A 194 -5.09 10.97 -6.65
N PRO A 195 -5.08 11.21 -5.33
CA PRO A 195 -3.90 11.74 -4.66
C PRO A 195 -2.70 10.79 -4.70
N ASP A 196 -2.89 9.48 -4.61
CA ASP A 196 -1.81 8.50 -4.65
C ASP A 196 -1.09 8.47 -6.01
N ASP A 197 -1.84 8.53 -7.10
CA ASP A 197 -1.27 8.61 -8.46
C ASP A 197 -0.57 9.94 -8.69
N THR A 198 -1.18 11.04 -8.24
CA THR A 198 -0.58 12.38 -8.33
C THR A 198 0.74 12.46 -7.56
N ILE A 199 0.83 11.87 -6.37
CA ILE A 199 2.07 11.84 -5.58
C ILE A 199 3.16 11.07 -6.35
N ARG A 200 2.82 9.98 -7.00
CA ARG A 200 3.75 9.19 -7.81
C ARG A 200 4.26 9.98 -9.01
N GLU A 201 3.37 10.62 -9.77
CA GLU A 201 3.73 11.45 -10.92
C GLU A 201 4.59 12.67 -10.52
N VAL A 202 4.25 13.31 -9.41
CA VAL A 202 5.03 14.43 -8.84
C VAL A 202 6.41 13.94 -8.41
N ALA A 203 6.52 12.74 -7.83
CA ALA A 203 7.79 12.17 -7.43
C ALA A 203 8.68 11.87 -8.64
N GLU A 204 8.13 11.31 -9.72
CA GLU A 204 8.84 11.06 -10.96
C GLU A 204 9.33 12.36 -11.60
N SER A 205 8.47 13.38 -11.64
CA SER A 205 8.83 14.69 -12.18
C SER A 205 9.93 15.37 -11.36
N ALA A 206 9.82 15.35 -10.03
CA ALA A 206 10.81 15.92 -9.13
C ALA A 206 12.15 15.19 -9.20
N MET A 207 12.12 13.86 -9.26
CA MET A 207 13.33 13.04 -9.40
C MET A 207 14.02 13.34 -10.74
N ARG A 208 13.28 13.38 -11.84
CA ARG A 208 13.84 13.73 -13.16
C ARG A 208 14.48 15.11 -13.16
N GLN A 209 13.83 16.10 -12.53
CA GLN A 209 14.39 17.45 -12.42
C GLN A 209 15.64 17.50 -11.54
N ALA A 210 15.69 16.75 -10.45
CA ALA A 210 16.84 16.72 -9.55
C ALA A 210 18.06 16.05 -10.21
N VAL A 211 17.82 14.91 -10.87
CA VAL A 211 18.87 14.11 -11.53
C VAL A 211 19.42 14.81 -12.78
N ALA A 212 18.60 15.56 -13.52
CA ALA A 212 19.06 16.34 -14.67
C ALA A 212 20.09 17.44 -14.32
N GLY A 213 20.26 17.77 -13.05
CA GLY A 213 21.24 18.77 -12.59
C GLY A 213 22.54 18.18 -12.02
N VAL A 214 22.71 16.86 -12.02
CA VAL A 214 23.87 16.15 -11.43
C VAL A 214 24.51 15.21 -12.44
N SER A 215 25.78 14.88 -12.22
CA SER A 215 26.49 13.88 -13.00
C SER A 215 26.12 12.45 -12.57
N LEU A 216 26.40 11.47 -13.43
CA LEU A 216 26.19 10.06 -13.14
C LEU A 216 26.99 9.62 -11.92
N ASP A 217 28.26 10.01 -11.80
CA ASP A 217 29.12 9.66 -10.66
C ASP A 217 28.57 10.19 -9.33
N GLU A 218 28.02 11.41 -9.34
CA GLU A 218 27.35 11.99 -8.16
C GLU A 218 26.06 11.24 -7.81
N ALA A 219 25.27 10.88 -8.82
CA ALA A 219 24.00 10.17 -8.62
C ALA A 219 24.19 8.74 -8.08
N ILE A 220 25.25 8.05 -8.48
CA ILE A 220 25.60 6.70 -7.98
C ILE A 220 26.30 6.78 -6.63
N GLY A 221 27.11 7.81 -6.42
CA GLY A 221 28.04 7.95 -5.30
C GLY A 221 27.54 8.82 -4.14
N ALA A 222 28.39 9.76 -3.75
CA ALA A 222 28.19 10.60 -2.56
C ALA A 222 27.06 11.64 -2.69
N GLY A 223 26.64 11.98 -3.90
CA GLY A 223 25.56 12.95 -4.16
C GLY A 223 24.16 12.44 -3.90
N ARG A 224 23.99 11.14 -3.61
CA ARG A 224 22.67 10.51 -3.39
C ARG A 224 21.85 11.22 -2.31
N SER A 225 22.43 11.54 -1.18
CA SER A 225 21.73 12.22 -0.09
C SER A 225 21.30 13.65 -0.45
N GLU A 226 22.07 14.33 -1.28
CA GLU A 226 21.70 15.66 -1.78
C GLU A 226 20.54 15.59 -2.77
N ILE A 227 20.55 14.57 -3.65
CA ILE A 227 19.43 14.30 -4.56
C ILE A 227 18.16 14.02 -3.77
N GLU A 228 18.20 13.14 -2.75
CA GLU A 228 17.05 12.82 -1.90
C GLU A 228 16.44 14.07 -1.25
N GLN A 229 17.28 14.96 -0.68
CA GLN A 229 16.83 16.21 -0.08
C GLN A 229 16.24 17.17 -1.12
N ARG A 230 16.88 17.31 -2.28
CA ARG A 230 16.41 18.15 -3.37
C ARG A 230 15.06 17.68 -3.90
N VAL A 231 14.91 16.38 -4.10
CA VAL A 231 13.63 15.76 -4.53
C VAL A 231 12.55 16.00 -3.48
N GLN A 232 12.85 15.81 -2.20
CA GLN A 232 11.88 16.06 -1.12
C GLN A 232 11.38 17.51 -1.14
N LEU A 233 12.27 18.48 -1.31
CA LEU A 233 11.91 19.90 -1.39
C LEU A 233 11.06 20.21 -2.64
N LEU A 234 11.48 19.71 -3.81
CA LEU A 234 10.74 19.90 -5.07
C LEU A 234 9.35 19.28 -5.00
N MET A 235 9.24 18.07 -4.50
CA MET A 235 7.96 17.40 -4.29
C MET A 235 7.05 18.19 -3.37
N GLN A 236 7.57 18.64 -2.23
CA GLN A 236 6.76 19.41 -1.28
C GLN A 236 6.25 20.71 -1.91
N GLN A 237 7.10 21.42 -2.67
CA GLN A 237 6.71 22.64 -3.37
C GLN A 237 5.61 22.40 -4.42
N LEU A 238 5.72 21.31 -5.18
CA LEU A 238 4.73 20.95 -6.21
C LEU A 238 3.41 20.52 -5.56
N LEU A 239 3.45 19.68 -4.52
CA LEU A 239 2.26 19.22 -3.80
C LEU A 239 1.55 20.36 -3.04
N ASP A 240 2.31 21.30 -2.49
CA ASP A 240 1.74 22.51 -1.85
C ASP A 240 1.09 23.42 -2.89
N ARG A 241 1.68 23.55 -4.09
CA ARG A 241 1.09 24.33 -5.21
C ARG A 241 -0.21 23.71 -5.72
N TYR A 242 -0.29 22.38 -5.77
CA TYR A 242 -1.52 21.67 -6.14
C TYR A 242 -2.55 21.63 -5.02
N GLY A 243 -2.18 22.02 -3.81
CA GLY A 243 -3.06 21.94 -2.65
C GLY A 243 -3.38 20.50 -2.24
N ALA A 244 -2.42 19.58 -2.40
CA ALA A 244 -2.62 18.15 -2.17
C ALA A 244 -2.90 17.77 -0.70
N GLY A 245 -2.65 18.68 0.25
CA GLY A 245 -2.84 18.42 1.68
C GLY A 245 -1.92 17.33 2.25
N VAL A 246 -0.77 17.07 1.60
CA VAL A 246 0.18 16.01 1.92
C VAL A 246 1.49 16.59 2.42
N ARG A 247 2.17 15.88 3.30
CA ARG A 247 3.53 16.20 3.74
C ARG A 247 4.47 15.07 3.34
N VAL A 248 5.53 15.41 2.61
CA VAL A 248 6.61 14.49 2.27
C VAL A 248 7.56 14.39 3.46
N LEU A 249 7.71 13.19 4.02
CA LEU A 249 8.58 12.92 5.16
C LEU A 249 10.01 12.65 4.74
N GLY A 250 10.19 12.09 3.57
CA GLY A 250 11.51 11.82 2.99
C GLY A 250 11.41 10.96 1.74
N VAL A 251 12.48 11.03 0.96
CA VAL A 251 12.71 10.20 -0.21
C VAL A 251 13.94 9.35 0.08
N ALA A 252 13.93 8.09 -0.29
CA ALA A 252 15.06 7.19 -0.15
C ALA A 252 15.32 6.47 -1.47
N VAL A 253 16.51 6.64 -2.01
CA VAL A 253 16.96 5.93 -3.22
C VAL A 253 17.35 4.52 -2.82
N LYS A 254 16.68 3.52 -3.37
CA LYS A 254 16.94 2.09 -3.15
C LYS A 254 18.05 1.57 -4.04
N GLN A 255 17.96 1.95 -5.32
CA GLN A 255 18.91 1.50 -6.35
C GLN A 255 19.21 2.67 -7.29
N SER A 256 20.49 2.77 -7.66
CA SER A 256 21.01 3.80 -8.56
C SER A 256 22.16 3.18 -9.33
N ASP A 257 21.85 2.59 -10.48
CA ASP A 257 22.80 1.83 -11.29
C ASP A 257 22.72 2.25 -12.76
N PRO A 258 23.80 2.10 -13.53
CA PRO A 258 23.72 2.18 -14.98
C PRO A 258 22.82 1.07 -15.54
N PRO A 259 22.20 1.26 -16.71
CA PRO A 259 21.41 0.22 -17.35
C PRO A 259 22.21 -1.09 -17.51
N ALA A 260 21.52 -2.23 -17.35
CA ALA A 260 22.18 -3.54 -17.37
C ALA A 260 23.01 -3.79 -18.64
N ALA A 261 22.60 -3.23 -19.78
CA ALA A 261 23.29 -3.36 -21.07
C ALA A 261 24.68 -2.74 -21.11
N VAL A 262 24.94 -1.70 -20.29
CA VAL A 262 26.20 -0.94 -20.31
C VAL A 262 27.02 -1.06 -19.03
N ASN A 263 26.53 -1.79 -18.05
CA ASN A 263 27.14 -1.92 -16.71
C ASN A 263 28.59 -2.42 -16.77
N GLU A 264 28.89 -3.40 -17.66
CA GLU A 264 30.25 -3.94 -17.81
C GLU A 264 31.24 -2.89 -18.36
N ALA A 265 30.81 -2.12 -19.37
CA ALA A 265 31.61 -1.04 -19.90
C ALA A 265 31.87 0.08 -18.87
N PHE A 266 30.88 0.40 -18.03
CA PHE A 266 31.07 1.36 -16.93
C PHE A 266 32.07 0.89 -15.89
N LYS A 267 32.06 -0.40 -15.54
CA LYS A 267 33.07 -0.98 -14.63
C LYS A 267 34.48 -0.88 -15.19
N GLU A 268 34.65 -1.15 -16.48
CA GLU A 268 35.95 -1.02 -17.15
C GLU A 268 36.46 0.42 -17.15
N VAL A 269 35.60 1.41 -17.48
CA VAL A 269 35.93 2.82 -17.43
C VAL A 269 36.30 3.28 -16.03
N SER A 270 35.50 2.90 -15.02
CA SER A 270 35.79 3.24 -13.62
C SER A 270 37.11 2.62 -13.13
N ALA A 271 37.39 1.37 -13.51
CA ALA A 271 38.66 0.72 -13.20
C ALA A 271 39.84 1.44 -13.86
N ALA A 272 39.71 1.85 -15.14
CA ALA A 272 40.75 2.60 -15.84
C ALA A 272 40.98 4.00 -15.21
N GLN A 273 39.91 4.71 -14.81
CA GLN A 273 40.05 5.99 -14.10
C GLN A 273 40.73 5.82 -12.75
N GLN A 274 40.40 4.78 -11.97
CA GLN A 274 41.03 4.48 -10.70
C GLN A 274 42.54 4.13 -10.88
N GLN A 275 42.87 3.38 -11.92
CA GLN A 275 44.27 3.08 -12.26
C GLN A 275 45.03 4.35 -12.62
N ALA A 276 44.47 5.22 -13.46
CA ALA A 276 45.09 6.50 -13.82
C ALA A 276 45.33 7.37 -12.58
N GLN A 277 44.36 7.44 -11.64
CA GLN A 277 44.52 8.19 -10.40
C GLN A 277 45.60 7.58 -9.50
N THR A 278 45.69 6.25 -9.46
CA THR A 278 46.74 5.54 -8.71
C THR A 278 48.12 5.88 -9.29
N TYR A 279 48.31 5.80 -10.62
CA TYR A 279 49.59 6.17 -11.23
C TYR A 279 49.97 7.62 -10.97
N MET A 280 49.01 8.56 -11.02
CA MET A 280 49.27 9.96 -10.67
C MET A 280 49.70 10.14 -9.22
N ASN A 281 49.06 9.42 -8.29
CA ASN A 281 49.41 9.47 -6.88
C ASN A 281 50.80 8.85 -6.62
N ASP A 282 51.10 7.71 -7.24
CA ASP A 282 52.40 7.05 -7.14
C ASP A 282 53.52 7.95 -7.70
N ALA A 283 53.29 8.59 -8.84
CA ALA A 283 54.25 9.54 -9.42
C ALA A 283 54.50 10.75 -8.49
N ARG A 284 53.43 11.31 -7.87
CA ARG A 284 53.56 12.38 -6.89
C ARG A 284 54.31 11.91 -5.63
N ALA A 285 54.00 10.73 -5.10
CA ALA A 285 54.68 10.17 -3.98
C ALA A 285 56.15 9.96 -4.27
N TYR A 286 56.50 9.41 -5.44
CA TYR A 286 57.89 9.25 -5.88
C TYR A 286 58.63 10.59 -6.01
N ALA A 287 58.03 11.60 -6.61
CA ALA A 287 58.59 12.95 -6.72
C ALA A 287 58.87 13.57 -5.33
N LEU A 288 57.92 13.44 -4.40
CA LEU A 288 58.10 13.90 -3.02
C LEU A 288 59.24 13.15 -2.30
N GLN A 289 59.29 11.83 -2.47
CA GLN A 289 60.36 10.99 -1.90
C GLN A 289 61.75 11.38 -2.43
N LEU A 290 61.83 11.58 -3.76
CA LEU A 290 63.09 12.01 -4.37
C LEU A 290 63.52 13.39 -3.87
N THR A 291 62.59 14.34 -3.78
CA THR A 291 62.84 15.69 -3.26
C THR A 291 63.29 15.65 -1.80
N ALA A 292 62.58 14.87 -0.94
CA ALA A 292 62.92 14.73 0.46
C ALA A 292 64.30 14.09 0.65
N ARG A 293 64.63 13.08 -0.18
CA ARG A 293 65.94 12.45 -0.18
C ARG A 293 67.04 13.42 -0.56
N ALA A 294 66.87 14.17 -1.66
CA ALA A 294 67.83 15.18 -2.10
C ALA A 294 68.03 16.29 -1.04
N GLN A 295 66.96 16.74 -0.41
CA GLN A 295 67.04 17.70 0.70
C GLN A 295 67.73 17.13 1.92
N GLY A 296 67.51 15.85 2.26
CA GLY A 296 68.20 15.16 3.33
C GLY A 296 69.68 15.03 3.09
N GLU A 297 70.08 14.65 1.85
CA GLU A 297 71.48 14.53 1.44
C GLU A 297 72.17 15.92 1.42
N ALA A 298 71.49 16.98 0.90
CA ALA A 298 72.02 18.34 0.97
C ALA A 298 72.22 18.83 2.42
N ALA A 299 71.20 18.60 3.30
CA ALA A 299 71.30 19.01 4.72
C ALA A 299 72.41 18.23 5.45
N ALA A 300 72.63 16.95 5.13
CA ALA A 300 73.71 16.15 5.64
C ALA A 300 75.07 16.70 5.23
N PHE A 301 75.22 17.04 3.92
CA PHE A 301 76.41 17.66 3.37
C PHE A 301 76.68 19.02 4.06
N ASP A 302 75.70 19.88 4.20
CA ASP A 302 75.83 21.19 4.87
C ASP A 302 76.35 21.05 6.31
N LYS A 303 75.83 20.06 7.05
CA LYS A 303 76.32 19.76 8.40
C LYS A 303 77.77 19.32 8.43
N VAL A 304 78.14 18.42 7.53
CA VAL A 304 79.55 17.97 7.41
C VAL A 304 80.46 19.12 6.98
N TYR A 305 80.00 19.94 6.03
CA TYR A 305 80.77 21.11 5.55
C TYR A 305 80.93 22.16 6.69
N ALA A 306 79.90 22.41 7.46
CA ALA A 306 79.99 23.32 8.61
C ALA A 306 81.06 22.86 9.65
N GLN A 307 81.14 21.55 9.90
CA GLN A 307 82.18 20.99 10.79
C GLN A 307 83.58 21.03 10.16
N TYR A 308 83.67 20.73 8.88
CA TYR A 308 84.94 20.85 8.13
C TYR A 308 85.49 22.27 8.20
N ARG A 309 84.67 23.27 8.06
CA ARG A 309 85.06 24.72 8.14
C ARG A 309 85.62 25.11 9.48
N LEU A 310 85.17 24.48 10.58
CA LEU A 310 85.64 24.76 11.95
C LEU A 310 87.01 24.10 12.26
N SER A 311 87.30 22.92 11.71
CA SER A 311 88.53 22.15 11.99
C SER A 311 88.90 21.27 10.80
N PRO A 312 89.53 21.82 9.76
CA PRO A 312 89.78 21.15 8.50
C PRO A 312 90.73 19.93 8.63
N GLU A 313 91.78 20.05 9.46
CA GLU A 313 92.77 18.98 9.61
C GLU A 313 92.26 17.72 10.35
N VAL A 314 91.43 17.91 11.39
CA VAL A 314 90.83 16.84 12.15
C VAL A 314 89.77 16.08 11.38
N THR A 315 88.98 16.80 10.57
CA THR A 315 87.91 16.21 9.77
C THR A 315 88.47 15.44 8.58
N ARG A 316 89.60 15.93 7.96
CA ARG A 316 90.30 15.24 6.89
C ARG A 316 90.93 13.89 7.30
N ARG A 317 91.25 13.73 8.59
CA ARG A 317 91.78 12.47 9.11
C ARG A 317 90.67 11.48 9.47
N ARG A 318 89.37 11.90 9.59
CA ARG A 318 88.24 11.04 9.98
C ARG A 318 87.40 10.59 8.77
N MET A 319 87.52 11.22 7.60
CA MET A 319 86.96 10.76 6.34
C MET A 319 88.01 9.92 5.59
#